data_57e98aa0a2b35be55158effd0afa0e04
#
_entry.id   57e98aa0a2b35be55158effd0afa0e04
#
_cell.length_a   1.000
_cell.length_b   1.000
_cell.length_c   1.000
_cell.angle_alpha   90.00
_cell.angle_beta   90.00
_cell.angle_gamma   90.00
#
_symmetry.space_group_name_H-M   'P 1'
#
loop_
_entity.id
_entity.type
_entity.pdbx_description
1 polymer ?
#
loop_
_entity_poly.entity_id
_entity_poly.type
_entity_poly.pdbx_seq_one_letter_code
_entity_poly.pdbx_strand_id
1 'polypeptide(L)'
;MTIRLLIAVVLLSSFIFAQQEKGVDTQTKQIRADSDRIGSRPNDVGRSFDFGKGKTKVKERLPNPLTVVARRDVLIENIMETLDEMKLIVDEASSRKSEGLIVTQPFVFAKGSVITANELNRYAILPDLNSIWTRGRYTLTIEVQSIDGIRNYVSVIAKIEGRTESGVSSEWTTLQSSGQAEEDFLRKFAEKIGINLNNESDNQK
;
A
#
# COMPACT_ATOMS: atom_id res chain seq x y z
N MET A 1 45.24 -52.95 -32.34
CA MET A 1 44.89 -51.51 -32.55
C MET A 1 43.42 -51.18 -32.25
N THR A 2 42.55 -52.14 -32.22
CA THR A 2 41.10 -51.98 -32.00
C THR A 2 40.65 -51.80 -30.56
N ILE A 3 41.31 -52.41 -29.56
CA ILE A 3 40.96 -52.31 -28.12
C ILE A 3 41.22 -50.89 -27.54
N ARG A 4 42.30 -50.21 -27.98
CA ARG A 4 42.61 -48.85 -27.48
C ARG A 4 41.62 -47.78 -27.97
N LEU A 5 41.00 -47.98 -29.13
CA LEU A 5 39.98 -47.10 -29.66
C LEU A 5 38.65 -47.20 -28.92
N LEU A 6 38.31 -48.40 -28.48
CA LEU A 6 37.05 -48.68 -27.72
C LEU A 6 37.08 -48.05 -26.34
N ILE A 7 38.25 -48.07 -25.67
CA ILE A 7 38.41 -47.41 -24.34
C ILE A 7 38.31 -45.88 -24.44
N ALA A 8 38.81 -45.29 -25.53
CA ALA A 8 38.68 -43.85 -25.71
C ALA A 8 37.23 -43.38 -25.93
N VAL A 9 36.40 -44.19 -26.62
CA VAL A 9 34.99 -43.86 -26.85
C VAL A 9 34.15 -43.98 -25.54
N VAL A 10 34.47 -44.93 -24.68
CA VAL A 10 33.77 -45.09 -23.38
C VAL A 10 34.15 -43.98 -22.41
N LEU A 11 35.36 -43.44 -22.44
CA LEU A 11 35.77 -42.30 -21.61
C LEU A 11 35.19 -40.96 -22.08
N LEU A 12 34.86 -40.77 -23.36
CA LEU A 12 34.21 -39.58 -23.85
C LEU A 12 32.72 -39.52 -23.54
N SER A 13 32.05 -40.67 -23.39
CA SER A 13 30.62 -40.72 -23.07
C SER A 13 30.31 -40.34 -21.62
N SER A 14 31.30 -40.39 -20.71
CA SER A 14 31.10 -40.08 -19.27
C SER A 14 31.09 -38.57 -18.97
N PHE A 15 31.47 -37.69 -19.94
CA PHE A 15 31.55 -36.25 -19.72
C PHE A 15 30.25 -35.48 -20.09
N ILE A 16 29.25 -36.12 -20.71
CA ILE A 16 28.05 -35.44 -21.21
C ILE A 16 26.95 -35.37 -20.16
N PHE A 17 27.02 -36.12 -19.04
CA PHE A 17 25.94 -36.14 -18.04
C PHE A 17 26.10 -35.17 -16.87
N ALA A 18 27.14 -34.35 -16.81
CA ALA A 18 27.41 -33.48 -15.66
C ALA A 18 27.00 -32.01 -15.81
N GLN A 19 26.32 -31.61 -16.88
CA GLN A 19 26.03 -30.20 -17.13
C GLN A 19 24.55 -29.81 -17.06
N GLN A 20 23.61 -30.66 -16.65
CA GLN A 20 22.17 -30.34 -16.79
C GLN A 20 21.42 -30.02 -15.48
N GLU A 21 22.07 -29.91 -14.31
CA GLU A 21 21.34 -29.71 -13.05
C GLU A 21 21.66 -28.41 -12.27
N LYS A 22 22.47 -27.49 -12.78
CA LYS A 22 22.89 -26.32 -11.95
C LYS A 22 22.10 -25.04 -12.15
N GLY A 23 21.19 -24.94 -13.10
CA GLY A 23 20.49 -23.69 -13.41
C GLY A 23 19.14 -23.51 -12.72
N VAL A 24 18.32 -24.56 -12.70
CA VAL A 24 16.91 -24.45 -12.27
C VAL A 24 16.75 -24.60 -10.76
N ASP A 25 17.47 -25.52 -10.15
CA ASP A 25 17.35 -25.79 -8.70
C ASP A 25 17.91 -24.67 -7.82
N THR A 26 18.95 -23.97 -8.26
CA THR A 26 19.50 -22.81 -7.53
C THR A 26 18.53 -21.62 -7.57
N GLN A 27 17.91 -21.35 -8.70
CA GLN A 27 16.90 -20.30 -8.80
C GLN A 27 15.63 -20.65 -8.00
N THR A 28 15.17 -21.89 -8.05
CA THR A 28 14.00 -22.34 -7.29
C THR A 28 14.24 -22.32 -5.78
N LYS A 29 15.45 -22.70 -5.33
CA LYS A 29 15.84 -22.59 -3.92
C LYS A 29 15.99 -21.14 -3.46
N GLN A 30 16.51 -20.26 -4.31
CA GLN A 30 16.63 -18.85 -4.01
C GLN A 30 15.25 -18.16 -3.94
N ILE A 31 14.34 -18.48 -4.87
CA ILE A 31 12.96 -18.00 -4.84
C ILE A 31 12.20 -18.50 -3.60
N ARG A 32 12.41 -19.75 -3.17
CA ARG A 32 11.82 -20.29 -1.93
C ARG A 32 12.41 -19.63 -0.69
N ALA A 33 13.72 -19.42 -0.63
CA ALA A 33 14.37 -18.77 0.51
C ALA A 33 13.99 -17.29 0.65
N ASP A 34 13.78 -16.59 -0.47
CA ASP A 34 13.28 -15.21 -0.48
C ASP A 34 11.78 -15.15 -0.16
N SER A 35 11.01 -16.17 -0.57
CA SER A 35 9.59 -16.31 -0.22
C SER A 35 9.36 -16.55 1.28
N ASP A 36 10.23 -17.35 1.91
CA ASP A 36 10.16 -17.62 3.35
C ASP A 36 10.67 -16.46 4.22
N ARG A 37 11.52 -15.59 3.66
CA ARG A 37 11.96 -14.34 4.32
C ARG A 37 10.94 -13.22 4.27
N ILE A 38 10.10 -13.21 3.26
CA ILE A 38 8.94 -12.35 3.19
C ILE A 38 7.84 -13.04 3.99
N GLY A 39 7.95 -12.92 5.33
CA GLY A 39 6.91 -13.37 6.23
C GLY A 39 5.61 -12.72 5.80
N SER A 40 4.76 -13.52 5.17
CA SER A 40 3.43 -13.10 4.71
C SER A 40 2.62 -12.63 5.90
N ARG A 41 2.76 -11.36 6.27
CA ARG A 41 1.74 -10.70 7.06
C ARG A 41 0.57 -10.48 6.10
N PRO A 42 -0.61 -11.06 6.35
CA PRO A 42 -1.75 -10.97 5.43
C PRO A 42 -2.23 -9.54 5.16
N ASN A 43 -1.63 -8.54 5.81
CA ASN A 43 -1.98 -7.13 5.71
C ASN A 43 -0.90 -6.27 5.04
N ASP A 44 0.17 -6.85 4.50
CA ASP A 44 1.19 -6.06 3.81
C ASP A 44 0.85 -5.89 2.33
N VAL A 45 0.01 -4.92 2.04
CA VAL A 45 -0.39 -4.51 0.68
C VAL A 45 0.74 -3.75 -0.04
N GLY A 46 1.88 -3.57 0.63
CA GLY A 46 3.09 -3.04 0.02
C GLY A 46 3.87 -4.13 -0.68
N ARG A 47 3.48 -4.56 -1.87
CA ARG A 47 4.35 -5.35 -2.75
C ARG A 47 5.53 -4.49 -3.18
N SER A 48 6.54 -4.39 -2.33
CA SER A 48 7.85 -3.90 -2.74
C SER A 48 8.54 -5.02 -3.50
N PHE A 49 8.64 -4.89 -4.81
CA PHE A 49 9.57 -5.73 -5.57
C PHE A 49 10.98 -5.27 -5.24
N ASP A 50 11.73 -6.10 -4.51
CA ASP A 50 13.14 -5.84 -4.27
C ASP A 50 13.93 -6.15 -5.55
N PHE A 51 14.26 -5.13 -6.31
CA PHE A 51 15.12 -5.22 -7.51
C PHE A 51 16.62 -5.27 -7.18
N GLY A 52 16.98 -5.79 -6.00
CA GLY A 52 18.36 -5.99 -5.55
C GLY A 52 18.74 -5.10 -4.36
N LYS A 53 19.69 -5.59 -3.56
CA LYS A 53 20.14 -4.95 -2.32
C LYS A 53 20.36 -3.44 -2.50
N GLY A 54 19.56 -2.64 -1.81
CA GLY A 54 19.72 -1.19 -1.69
C GLY A 54 19.05 -0.34 -2.76
N LYS A 55 18.28 -0.92 -3.69
CA LYS A 55 17.61 -0.14 -4.75
C LYS A 55 16.15 0.23 -4.45
N THR A 56 15.48 -0.49 -3.56
CA THR A 56 14.10 -0.16 -3.15
C THR A 56 14.12 0.31 -1.71
N LYS A 57 14.03 1.61 -1.50
CA LYS A 57 13.74 2.14 -0.16
C LYS A 57 12.27 1.84 0.12
N VAL A 58 12.00 0.94 1.04
CA VAL A 58 10.64 0.76 1.57
C VAL A 58 10.27 2.08 2.25
N LYS A 59 9.29 2.77 1.71
CA LYS A 59 8.80 4.01 2.29
C LYS A 59 8.02 3.63 3.55
N GLU A 60 8.55 3.98 4.72
CA GLU A 60 7.91 3.71 5.98
C GLU A 60 6.54 4.40 6.05
N ARG A 61 5.54 3.70 6.59
CA ARG A 61 4.21 4.26 6.79
C ARG A 61 4.23 5.24 7.94
N LEU A 62 3.54 6.35 7.77
CA LEU A 62 3.36 7.31 8.86
C LEU A 62 2.49 6.70 9.98
N PRO A 63 2.78 7.06 11.25
CA PRO A 63 1.92 6.66 12.34
C PRO A 63 0.52 7.26 12.17
N ASN A 64 -0.49 6.46 12.43
CA ASN A 64 -1.87 6.91 12.47
C ASN A 64 -2.48 6.46 13.81
N PRO A 65 -2.73 7.36 14.76
CA PRO A 65 -2.70 8.84 14.66
C PRO A 65 -1.28 9.44 14.58
N LEU A 66 -1.16 10.55 13.85
CA LEU A 66 0.05 11.37 13.76
C LEU A 66 0.05 12.41 14.90
N THR A 67 1.15 12.47 15.67
CA THR A 67 1.33 13.50 16.71
C THR A 67 1.91 14.76 16.11
N VAL A 68 1.25 15.90 16.31
CA VAL A 68 1.67 17.20 15.78
C VAL A 68 1.72 18.24 16.89
N VAL A 69 2.78 19.05 16.90
CA VAL A 69 2.96 20.19 17.82
C VAL A 69 2.49 21.45 17.08
N ALA A 70 1.23 21.75 17.15
CA ALA A 70 0.65 22.96 16.58
C ALA A 70 -0.73 23.22 17.22
N ARG A 71 -1.20 24.46 17.14
CA ARG A 71 -2.54 24.81 17.60
C ARG A 71 -3.61 24.12 16.73
N ARG A 72 -4.69 23.74 17.35
CA ARG A 72 -5.79 23.01 16.69
C ARG A 72 -6.43 23.76 15.50
N ASP A 73 -6.61 25.08 15.67
CA ASP A 73 -7.14 25.93 14.60
C ASP A 73 -6.25 25.91 13.35
N VAL A 74 -4.94 26.02 13.53
CA VAL A 74 -3.95 25.97 12.45
C VAL A 74 -3.92 24.58 11.80
N LEU A 75 -4.09 23.51 12.59
CA LEU A 75 -4.17 22.14 12.04
C LEU A 75 -5.40 21.96 11.17
N ILE A 76 -6.55 22.45 11.63
CA ILE A 76 -7.81 22.39 10.87
C ILE A 76 -7.66 23.15 9.53
N GLU A 77 -7.06 24.33 9.54
CA GLU A 77 -6.79 25.10 8.32
C GLU A 77 -5.89 24.34 7.35
N ASN A 78 -4.76 23.82 7.82
CA ASN A 78 -3.85 23.00 7.00
C ASN A 78 -4.50 21.71 6.47
N ILE A 79 -5.39 21.08 7.27
CA ILE A 79 -6.17 19.91 6.82
C ILE A 79 -7.10 20.31 5.68
N MET A 80 -7.83 21.41 5.83
CA MET A 80 -8.74 21.91 4.80
C MET A 80 -8.01 22.22 3.50
N GLU A 81 -6.87 22.90 3.58
CA GLU A 81 -6.04 23.17 2.41
C GLU A 81 -5.47 21.90 1.77
N THR A 82 -5.05 20.90 2.61
CA THR A 82 -4.57 19.61 2.10
C THR A 82 -5.67 18.86 1.35
N LEU A 83 -6.91 18.88 1.86
CA LEU A 83 -8.05 18.27 1.20
C LEU A 83 -8.36 18.96 -0.14
N ASP A 84 -8.29 20.29 -0.19
CA ASP A 84 -8.49 21.06 -1.42
C ASP A 84 -7.43 20.73 -2.48
N GLU A 85 -6.15 20.68 -2.10
CA GLU A 85 -5.06 20.24 -2.98
C GLU A 85 -5.23 18.80 -3.49
N MET A 86 -5.83 17.93 -2.69
CA MET A 86 -6.18 16.56 -3.08
C MET A 86 -7.49 16.48 -3.86
N LYS A 87 -8.18 17.61 -4.06
CA LYS A 87 -9.50 17.71 -4.69
C LYS A 87 -10.58 16.90 -3.97
N LEU A 88 -10.44 16.77 -2.66
CA LEU A 88 -11.41 16.14 -1.78
C LEU A 88 -12.36 17.20 -1.22
N ILE A 89 -13.63 17.07 -1.51
CA ILE A 89 -14.64 18.00 -1.07
C ILE A 89 -15.06 17.66 0.36
N VAL A 90 -15.08 18.65 1.24
CA VAL A 90 -15.56 18.48 2.61
C VAL A 90 -17.08 18.38 2.64
N ASP A 91 -17.61 17.44 3.39
CA ASP A 91 -19.02 17.34 3.71
C ASP A 91 -19.31 18.23 4.93
N GLU A 92 -19.81 19.42 4.69
CA GLU A 92 -20.11 20.39 5.74
C GLU A 92 -21.23 19.92 6.69
N ALA A 93 -22.14 19.08 6.20
CA ALA A 93 -23.24 18.57 7.02
C ALA A 93 -22.78 17.54 8.05
N SER A 94 -21.79 16.73 7.69
CA SER A 94 -21.21 15.68 8.56
C SER A 94 -20.02 16.17 9.37
N SER A 95 -19.41 17.28 8.99
CA SER A 95 -18.21 17.84 9.64
C SER A 95 -18.57 18.74 10.82
N ARG A 96 -17.74 18.66 11.87
CA ARG A 96 -17.81 19.53 13.06
C ARG A 96 -16.43 20.14 13.30
N LYS A 97 -16.07 21.12 12.49
CA LYS A 97 -14.73 21.75 12.49
C LYS A 97 -14.34 22.29 13.86
N SER A 98 -15.30 22.86 14.61
CA SER A 98 -15.07 23.35 15.98
C SER A 98 -14.68 22.23 16.96
N GLU A 99 -15.18 21.03 16.72
CA GLU A 99 -14.84 19.84 17.52
C GLU A 99 -13.60 19.10 16.98
N GLY A 100 -13.11 19.49 15.79
CA GLY A 100 -11.97 18.86 15.11
C GLY A 100 -12.34 17.65 14.28
N LEU A 101 -13.61 17.46 13.97
CA LEU A 101 -14.08 16.40 13.09
C LEU A 101 -14.34 16.94 11.69
N ILE A 102 -13.63 16.38 10.71
CA ILE A 102 -13.75 16.72 9.30
C ILE A 102 -14.06 15.45 8.52
N VAL A 103 -15.12 15.47 7.75
CA VAL A 103 -15.57 14.35 6.90
C VAL A 103 -15.59 14.82 5.46
N THR A 104 -15.08 14.00 4.53
CA THR A 104 -15.13 14.32 3.10
C THR A 104 -16.38 13.74 2.44
N GLN A 105 -16.80 14.32 1.34
CA GLN A 105 -17.75 13.66 0.45
C GLN A 105 -17.08 12.43 -0.19
N PRO A 106 -17.88 11.43 -0.64
CA PRO A 106 -17.34 10.26 -1.31
C PRO A 106 -16.57 10.62 -2.58
N PHE A 107 -15.26 10.39 -2.59
CA PHE A 107 -14.40 10.60 -3.74
C PHE A 107 -14.33 9.33 -4.60
N VAL A 108 -14.75 9.44 -5.86
CA VAL A 108 -14.72 8.31 -6.81
C VAL A 108 -13.35 8.26 -7.48
N PHE A 109 -12.51 7.30 -7.09
CA PHE A 109 -11.16 7.12 -7.60
C PHE A 109 -11.10 6.16 -8.81
N ALA A 110 -12.09 5.27 -8.97
CA ALA A 110 -12.13 4.30 -10.06
C ALA A 110 -13.50 4.23 -10.72
N LYS A 111 -13.49 4.16 -12.07
CA LYS A 111 -14.69 4.00 -12.92
C LYS A 111 -14.38 3.03 -14.05
N GLY A 112 -15.30 2.09 -14.33
CA GLY A 112 -15.17 1.07 -15.38
C GLY A 112 -14.60 -0.25 -14.88
N SER A 113 -15.11 -1.36 -15.40
CA SER A 113 -14.86 -2.71 -14.86
C SER A 113 -13.39 -3.14 -14.91
N VAL A 114 -12.65 -2.78 -15.95
CA VAL A 114 -11.26 -3.22 -16.14
C VAL A 114 -10.30 -2.51 -15.17
N ILE A 115 -10.50 -1.21 -14.93
CA ILE A 115 -9.60 -0.38 -14.11
C ILE A 115 -9.91 -0.55 -12.63
N THR A 116 -11.19 -0.72 -12.30
CA THR A 116 -11.66 -0.67 -10.91
C THR A 116 -11.06 -1.77 -10.03
N ALA A 117 -10.86 -2.98 -10.53
CA ALA A 117 -10.29 -4.07 -9.74
C ALA A 117 -8.85 -3.74 -9.26
N ASN A 118 -8.02 -3.19 -10.14
CA ASN A 118 -6.65 -2.81 -9.81
C ASN A 118 -6.60 -1.62 -8.84
N GLU A 119 -7.41 -0.59 -9.09
CA GLU A 119 -7.46 0.59 -8.22
C GLU A 119 -8.09 0.28 -6.86
N LEU A 120 -9.12 -0.58 -6.81
CA LEU A 120 -9.68 -1.05 -5.54
C LEU A 120 -8.65 -1.84 -4.74
N ASN A 121 -7.86 -2.72 -5.37
CA ASN A 121 -6.82 -3.48 -4.68
C ASN A 121 -5.70 -2.57 -4.09
N ARG A 122 -5.56 -1.35 -4.57
CA ARG A 122 -4.67 -0.34 -3.98
C ARG A 122 -5.22 0.21 -2.65
N TYR A 123 -6.51 0.51 -2.60
CA TYR A 123 -7.15 1.17 -1.46
C TYR A 123 -7.88 0.24 -0.51
N ALA A 124 -8.22 -0.98 -0.95
CA ALA A 124 -8.99 -1.96 -0.18
C ALA A 124 -8.39 -3.36 -0.23
N ILE A 125 -8.73 -4.15 0.78
CA ILE A 125 -8.51 -5.60 0.78
C ILE A 125 -9.76 -6.24 0.18
N LEU A 126 -9.62 -6.81 -1.02
CA LEU A 126 -10.75 -7.43 -1.72
C LEU A 126 -11.03 -8.82 -1.17
N PRO A 127 -12.27 -9.11 -0.77
CA PRO A 127 -12.65 -10.44 -0.26
C PRO A 127 -12.68 -11.51 -1.35
N ASP A 128 -12.98 -11.11 -2.60
CA ASP A 128 -13.03 -11.99 -3.76
C ASP A 128 -12.44 -11.27 -4.98
N LEU A 129 -11.47 -11.93 -5.62
CA LEU A 129 -10.82 -11.44 -6.85
C LEU A 129 -11.67 -11.65 -8.10
N ASN A 130 -12.71 -12.50 -8.05
CA ASN A 130 -13.57 -12.81 -9.19
C ASN A 130 -14.76 -11.86 -9.34
N SER A 131 -15.01 -11.00 -8.36
CA SER A 131 -16.10 -10.03 -8.44
C SER A 131 -15.80 -8.94 -9.48
N ILE A 132 -16.79 -8.65 -10.33
CA ILE A 132 -16.70 -7.58 -11.33
C ILE A 132 -17.02 -6.24 -10.65
N TRP A 133 -15.98 -5.52 -10.27
CA TRP A 133 -16.10 -4.19 -9.70
C TRP A 133 -16.21 -3.14 -10.80
N THR A 134 -17.18 -2.25 -10.73
CA THR A 134 -17.41 -1.20 -11.75
C THR A 134 -17.07 0.20 -11.27
N ARG A 135 -17.11 0.43 -9.96
CA ARG A 135 -16.74 1.72 -9.35
C ARG A 135 -16.09 1.51 -7.98
N GLY A 136 -15.17 2.41 -7.64
CA GLY A 136 -14.56 2.51 -6.32
C GLY A 136 -14.63 3.94 -5.82
N ARG A 137 -14.95 4.12 -4.52
CA ARG A 137 -14.94 5.41 -3.84
C ARG A 137 -14.43 5.28 -2.42
N TYR A 138 -13.92 6.38 -1.87
CA TYR A 138 -13.63 6.47 -0.45
C TYR A 138 -14.14 7.78 0.16
N THR A 139 -14.36 7.74 1.46
CA THR A 139 -14.68 8.88 2.31
C THR A 139 -13.64 8.92 3.42
N LEU A 140 -12.98 10.06 3.64
CA LEU A 140 -12.07 10.25 4.76
C LEU A 140 -12.81 10.85 5.94
N THR A 141 -12.56 10.33 7.12
CA THR A 141 -12.91 10.93 8.40
C THR A 141 -11.63 11.29 9.11
N ILE A 142 -11.43 12.58 9.38
CA ILE A 142 -10.22 13.13 10.01
C ILE A 142 -10.62 13.71 11.35
N GLU A 143 -9.92 13.33 12.40
CA GLU A 143 -10.19 13.79 13.75
C GLU A 143 -8.92 14.41 14.36
N VAL A 144 -9.07 15.61 14.90
CA VAL A 144 -8.01 16.35 15.60
C VAL A 144 -8.34 16.36 17.08
N GLN A 145 -7.62 15.57 17.87
CA GLN A 145 -7.77 15.48 19.32
C GLN A 145 -6.62 16.20 20.04
N SER A 146 -6.94 17.10 20.97
CA SER A 146 -5.92 17.76 21.77
C SER A 146 -5.46 16.88 22.92
N ILE A 147 -4.12 16.84 23.13
CA ILE A 147 -3.49 16.10 24.23
C ILE A 147 -3.27 17.04 25.43
N ASP A 148 -2.63 18.18 25.19
CA ASP A 148 -2.22 19.12 26.25
C ASP A 148 -2.34 20.60 25.84
N GLY A 149 -3.17 20.90 24.85
CA GLY A 149 -3.39 22.26 24.31
C GLY A 149 -2.35 22.71 23.27
N ILE A 150 -1.17 22.08 23.22
CA ILE A 150 -0.12 22.36 22.23
C ILE A 150 0.06 21.16 21.29
N ARG A 151 0.09 19.96 21.84
CA ARG A 151 0.17 18.71 21.08
C ARG A 151 -1.22 18.21 20.74
N ASN A 152 -1.36 17.77 19.50
CA ASN A 152 -2.61 17.21 19.01
C ASN A 152 -2.34 15.88 18.29
N TYR A 153 -3.29 14.98 18.35
CA TYR A 153 -3.35 13.80 17.49
C TYR A 153 -4.20 14.12 16.26
N VAL A 154 -3.70 13.78 15.10
CA VAL A 154 -4.46 13.79 13.85
C VAL A 154 -4.64 12.34 13.43
N SER A 155 -5.85 11.82 13.55
CA SER A 155 -6.22 10.48 13.10
C SER A 155 -7.02 10.56 11.81
N VAL A 156 -6.81 9.59 10.93
CA VAL A 156 -7.48 9.50 9.63
C VAL A 156 -8.01 8.10 9.43
N ILE A 157 -9.27 7.99 9.08
CA ILE A 157 -9.94 6.73 8.77
C ILE A 157 -10.58 6.85 7.40
N ALA A 158 -10.30 5.91 6.51
CA ALA A 158 -10.94 5.82 5.22
C ALA A 158 -12.03 4.75 5.21
N LYS A 159 -13.23 5.13 4.83
CA LYS A 159 -14.30 4.20 4.46
C LYS A 159 -14.19 3.94 2.97
N ILE A 160 -13.79 2.74 2.57
CA ILE A 160 -13.69 2.33 1.18
C ILE A 160 -14.96 1.60 0.77
N GLU A 161 -15.50 1.94 -0.39
CA GLU A 161 -16.68 1.29 -0.93
C GLU A 161 -16.47 0.93 -2.40
N GLY A 162 -16.78 -0.31 -2.74
CA GLY A 162 -16.80 -0.83 -4.09
C GLY A 162 -18.22 -1.06 -4.57
N ARG A 163 -18.47 -0.89 -5.87
CA ARG A 163 -19.74 -1.20 -6.51
C ARG A 163 -19.55 -2.33 -7.52
N THR A 164 -20.33 -3.37 -7.36
CA THR A 164 -20.42 -4.47 -8.33
C THR A 164 -21.66 -4.31 -9.20
N GLU A 165 -21.59 -4.75 -10.44
CA GLU A 165 -22.75 -4.96 -11.29
C GLU A 165 -23.06 -6.46 -11.36
N SER A 166 -24.10 -6.89 -10.67
CA SER A 166 -24.68 -8.23 -10.85
C SER A 166 -26.11 -8.08 -11.35
N GLY A 167 -26.26 -8.14 -12.66
CA GLY A 167 -27.50 -8.27 -13.44
C GLY A 167 -28.70 -7.39 -13.05
N VAL A 168 -29.19 -7.46 -11.83
CA VAL A 168 -30.45 -6.82 -11.40
C VAL A 168 -30.24 -5.80 -10.29
N SER A 169 -29.18 -5.88 -9.50
CA SER A 169 -28.88 -4.93 -8.42
C SER A 169 -27.43 -4.48 -8.48
N SER A 170 -27.24 -3.16 -8.33
CA SER A 170 -25.91 -2.61 -8.17
C SER A 170 -25.84 -1.90 -6.81
N GLU A 171 -25.14 -2.53 -5.86
CA GLU A 171 -25.00 -2.02 -4.49
C GLU A 171 -23.58 -1.60 -4.19
N TRP A 172 -23.45 -0.59 -3.32
CA TRP A 172 -22.17 -0.20 -2.72
C TRP A 172 -21.89 -1.11 -1.53
N THR A 173 -20.77 -1.81 -1.60
CA THR A 173 -20.29 -2.68 -0.51
C THR A 173 -19.12 -2.01 0.17
N THR A 174 -19.15 -1.92 1.50
CA THR A 174 -18.03 -1.44 2.30
C THR A 174 -16.93 -2.50 2.32
N LEU A 175 -15.71 -2.07 2.01
CA LEU A 175 -14.51 -2.90 1.97
C LEU A 175 -13.55 -2.50 3.09
N GLN A 176 -12.72 -3.44 3.53
CA GLN A 176 -11.67 -3.15 4.49
C GLN A 176 -10.60 -2.26 3.84
N SER A 177 -10.25 -1.13 4.48
CA SER A 177 -9.18 -0.25 3.99
C SER A 177 -7.83 -0.96 4.03
N SER A 178 -7.02 -0.71 3.00
CA SER A 178 -5.59 -1.10 2.97
C SER A 178 -4.71 -0.14 3.76
N GLY A 179 -5.24 1.00 4.19
CA GLY A 179 -4.49 2.10 4.80
C GLY A 179 -3.83 3.05 3.79
N GLN A 180 -3.98 2.82 2.48
CA GLN A 180 -3.31 3.64 1.48
C GLN A 180 -3.94 5.03 1.32
N ALA A 181 -5.26 5.14 1.46
CA ALA A 181 -5.94 6.44 1.38
C ALA A 181 -5.59 7.32 2.58
N GLU A 182 -5.50 6.73 3.76
CA GLU A 182 -5.05 7.37 4.98
C GLU A 182 -3.60 7.84 4.88
N GLU A 183 -2.72 6.97 4.37
CA GLU A 183 -1.30 7.26 4.16
C GLU A 183 -1.08 8.37 3.14
N ASP A 184 -1.80 8.34 2.00
CA ASP A 184 -1.69 9.36 0.96
C ASP A 184 -2.07 10.75 1.52
N PHE A 185 -3.11 10.82 2.36
CA PHE A 185 -3.51 12.07 3.03
C PHE A 185 -2.48 12.49 4.08
N LEU A 186 -2.11 11.60 5.02
CA LEU A 186 -1.19 11.93 6.11
C LEU A 186 0.17 12.41 5.59
N ARG A 187 0.65 11.80 4.52
CA ARG A 187 1.91 12.19 3.90
C ARG A 187 1.85 13.60 3.32
N LYS A 188 0.79 13.91 2.57
CA LYS A 188 0.61 15.24 1.98
C LYS A 188 0.43 16.31 3.07
N PHE A 189 -0.32 15.96 4.12
CA PHE A 189 -0.50 16.82 5.28
C PHE A 189 0.83 17.05 6.03
N ALA A 190 1.62 15.99 6.28
CA ALA A 190 2.91 16.09 6.93
C ALA A 190 3.92 16.93 6.13
N GLU A 191 3.95 16.78 4.81
CA GLU A 191 4.74 17.62 3.91
C GLU A 191 4.35 19.10 4.04
N LYS A 192 3.04 19.40 4.09
CA LYS A 192 2.52 20.77 4.21
C LYS A 192 2.88 21.44 5.52
N ILE A 193 2.83 20.73 6.63
CA ILE A 193 3.20 21.27 7.96
C ILE A 193 4.70 21.18 8.25
N GLY A 194 5.51 20.77 7.25
CA GLY A 194 6.97 20.75 7.34
C GLY A 194 7.55 19.63 8.20
N ILE A 195 6.81 18.55 8.44
CA ILE A 195 7.35 17.34 9.06
C ILE A 195 8.26 16.64 8.07
N ASN A 196 9.56 16.58 8.40
CA ASN A 196 10.57 15.97 7.54
C ASN A 196 10.49 14.45 7.65
N LEU A 197 9.85 13.81 6.68
CA LEU A 197 9.62 12.35 6.63
C LEU A 197 10.91 11.54 6.36
N ASN A 198 12.05 12.22 6.16
CA ASN A 198 13.32 11.59 5.79
C ASN A 198 14.28 11.34 6.99
N ASN A 199 13.95 11.75 8.20
CA ASN A 199 14.92 11.80 9.31
C ASN A 199 14.80 10.70 10.35
N GLU A 200 13.91 9.71 10.24
CA GLU A 200 13.81 8.65 11.25
C GLU A 200 14.72 7.44 11.00
N SER A 201 15.37 7.35 9.84
CA SER A 201 16.26 6.21 9.53
C SER A 201 17.68 6.32 10.09
N ASP A 202 18.08 7.44 10.68
CA ASP A 202 19.47 7.65 11.16
C ASP A 202 19.69 7.53 12.68
N ASN A 203 18.63 7.31 13.48
CA ASN A 203 18.75 7.27 14.95
C ASN A 203 18.73 5.86 15.56
N GLN A 204 18.92 4.79 14.78
CA GLN A 204 19.20 3.46 15.33
C GLN A 204 20.58 2.97 14.88
N LYS A 205 21.60 3.49 15.51
CA LYS A 205 22.93 2.87 15.61
C LYS A 205 23.35 2.76 17.07
#